data_4adce6fa80993754d09871dc4306422a
#
_entry.id   4adce6fa80993754d09871dc4306422a
#
_cell.length_a   1.000
_cell.length_b   1.000
_cell.length_c   1.000
_cell.angle_alpha   90.00
_cell.angle_beta   90.00
_cell.angle_gamma   90.00
#
_symmetry.space_group_name_H-M   'P 1'
#
loop_
_entity.id
_entity.type
_entity.pdbx_description
1 polymer ?
#
loop_
_entity_poly.entity_id
_entity_poly.type
_entity_poly.pdbx_seq_one_letter_code
_entity_poly.pdbx_strand_id
1 'polypeptide(L)'
;MINIIELRIGDIITKENKYEGYKYSIVEGLDSLSGKIRHKEVYEGRGRQMAISSFVDMSPYPLSVELLKANGWQYSLDGENVLFGEFKPITIGLIPSAEFDYAFNPILLPGCSKRKRDAIFMYEIESVHELQALLDMWRLNVKIKP
;
A
#
# COMPACT_ATOMS: atom_id res chain seq x y z
N MET A 1 6.62 10.57 -9.60
CA MET A 1 7.62 9.63 -10.14
C MET A 1 7.79 8.48 -9.17
N ILE A 2 7.82 7.27 -9.65
CA ILE A 2 7.98 6.08 -8.84
C ILE A 2 9.40 5.50 -9.05
N ASN A 3 9.97 4.92 -7.99
CA ASN A 3 11.25 4.24 -8.12
C ASN A 3 11.03 2.81 -8.63
N ILE A 4 11.42 2.55 -9.87
CA ILE A 4 11.23 1.24 -10.52
C ILE A 4 11.93 0.09 -9.77
N ILE A 5 13.04 0.38 -9.08
CA ILE A 5 13.81 -0.61 -8.33
C ILE A 5 13.02 -1.16 -7.13
N GLU A 6 12.12 -0.38 -6.58
CA GLU A 6 11.29 -0.76 -5.44
C GLU A 6 10.02 -1.50 -5.83
N LEU A 7 9.68 -1.52 -7.12
CA LEU A 7 8.47 -2.16 -7.60
C LEU A 7 8.64 -3.67 -7.80
N ARG A 8 7.55 -4.37 -7.59
CA ARG A 8 7.44 -5.81 -7.82
C ARG A 8 6.21 -6.10 -8.69
N ILE A 9 6.23 -7.24 -9.36
CA ILE A 9 5.05 -7.73 -10.09
C ILE A 9 3.89 -7.92 -9.10
N GLY A 10 2.72 -7.38 -9.45
CA GLY A 10 1.54 -7.38 -8.60
C GLY A 10 1.35 -6.11 -7.76
N ASP A 11 2.35 -5.24 -7.69
CA ASP A 11 2.23 -3.98 -6.95
C ASP A 11 1.18 -3.05 -7.55
N ILE A 12 0.51 -2.32 -6.68
CA ILE A 12 -0.51 -1.33 -7.05
C ILE A 12 0.14 0.04 -7.17
N ILE A 13 -0.05 0.65 -8.32
CA ILE A 13 0.47 1.98 -8.64
C ILE A 13 -0.61 2.81 -9.33
N THR A 14 -0.35 4.08 -9.50
CA THR A 14 -1.22 4.98 -10.25
C THR A 14 -0.43 5.73 -11.31
N LYS A 15 -1.09 6.47 -12.16
CA LYS A 15 -0.44 7.32 -13.16
C LYS A 15 -0.94 8.77 -13.04
N GLU A 16 -0.13 9.70 -13.49
CA GLU A 16 -0.46 11.13 -13.42
C GLU A 16 -1.56 11.52 -14.42
N ASN A 17 -1.45 11.05 -15.65
CA ASN A 17 -2.44 11.29 -16.69
C ASN A 17 -3.51 10.20 -16.69
N LYS A 18 -4.65 10.49 -16.10
CA LYS A 18 -5.74 9.53 -15.93
C LYS A 18 -6.84 9.77 -16.96
N TYR A 19 -7.25 8.69 -17.63
CA TYR A 19 -8.46 8.70 -18.42
C TYR A 19 -9.70 8.52 -17.53
N GLU A 20 -10.85 8.89 -18.05
CA GLU A 20 -12.11 8.76 -17.33
C GLU A 20 -12.36 7.32 -16.89
N GLY A 21 -12.71 7.14 -15.60
CA GLY A 21 -12.96 5.83 -15.00
C GLY A 21 -11.73 5.08 -14.55
N TYR A 22 -10.52 5.61 -14.77
CA TYR A 22 -9.29 4.99 -14.28
C TYR A 22 -9.26 4.93 -12.75
N LYS A 23 -8.93 3.78 -12.21
CA LYS A 23 -8.80 3.57 -10.76
C LYS A 23 -7.34 3.41 -10.32
N TYR A 24 -6.67 2.40 -10.85
CA TYR A 24 -5.30 2.08 -10.50
C TYR A 24 -4.69 1.17 -11.57
N SER A 25 -3.41 0.89 -11.42
CA SER A 25 -2.69 -0.09 -12.25
C SER A 25 -2.03 -1.16 -11.40
N ILE A 26 -1.91 -2.34 -11.96
CA ILE A 26 -1.21 -3.48 -11.37
C ILE A 26 0.04 -3.75 -12.20
N VAL A 27 1.20 -3.79 -11.55
CA VAL A 27 2.47 -4.07 -12.23
C VAL A 27 2.50 -5.51 -12.74
N GLU A 28 2.76 -5.68 -14.03
CA GLU A 28 2.85 -6.99 -14.68
C GLU A 28 4.28 -7.31 -15.15
N GLY A 29 5.08 -6.31 -15.39
CA GLY A 29 6.47 -6.47 -15.82
C GLY A 29 7.26 -5.19 -15.66
N LEU A 30 8.56 -5.35 -15.47
CA LEU A 30 9.50 -4.26 -15.25
C LEU A 30 10.69 -4.41 -16.19
N ASP A 31 11.08 -3.33 -16.86
CA ASP A 31 12.30 -3.24 -17.63
C ASP A 31 13.13 -2.08 -17.05
N SER A 32 14.07 -2.42 -16.19
CA SER A 32 14.93 -1.43 -15.53
C SER A 32 15.90 -0.73 -16.49
N LEU A 33 16.26 -1.37 -17.60
CA LEU A 33 17.17 -0.79 -18.59
C LEU A 33 16.49 0.31 -19.40
N SER A 34 15.26 0.08 -19.85
CA SER A 34 14.49 1.08 -20.60
C SER A 34 13.67 2.02 -19.70
N GLY A 35 13.55 1.70 -18.40
CA GLY A 35 12.72 2.47 -17.46
C GLY A 35 11.22 2.35 -17.74
N LYS A 36 10.79 1.24 -18.35
CA LYS A 36 9.39 1.02 -18.69
C LYS A 36 8.73 0.02 -17.76
N ILE A 37 7.44 0.27 -17.50
CA ILE A 37 6.59 -0.58 -16.69
C ILE A 37 5.45 -1.08 -17.57
N ARG A 38 5.31 -2.40 -17.66
CA ARG A 38 4.11 -3.02 -18.21
C ARG A 38 3.12 -3.19 -17.07
N HIS A 39 1.93 -2.65 -17.24
CA HIS A 39 0.92 -2.66 -16.19
C HIS A 39 -0.47 -2.92 -16.76
N LYS A 40 -1.34 -3.41 -15.89
CA LYS A 40 -2.74 -3.64 -16.19
C LYS A 40 -3.55 -2.50 -15.58
N GLU A 41 -4.12 -1.66 -16.41
CA GLU A 41 -4.98 -0.57 -15.98
C GLU A 41 -6.36 -1.11 -15.60
N VAL A 42 -6.86 -0.71 -14.43
CA VAL A 42 -8.19 -1.08 -13.94
C VAL A 42 -9.09 0.13 -14.04
N TYR A 43 -10.20 -0.03 -14.73
CA TYR A 43 -11.21 1.01 -14.96
C TYR A 43 -12.52 0.66 -14.30
N GLU A 44 -13.26 1.67 -13.86
CA GLU A 44 -14.62 1.50 -13.38
C GLU A 44 -15.56 1.10 -14.52
N GLY A 45 -16.22 -0.06 -14.39
CA GLY A 45 -17.21 -0.54 -15.36
C GLY A 45 -16.66 -1.03 -16.69
N ARG A 46 -15.36 -0.98 -16.93
CA ARG A 46 -14.74 -1.35 -18.23
C ARG A 46 -13.83 -2.58 -18.19
N GLY A 47 -13.57 -3.11 -17.00
CA GLY A 47 -12.62 -4.20 -16.87
C GLY A 47 -11.16 -3.71 -16.88
N ARG A 48 -10.26 -4.53 -17.44
CA ARG A 48 -8.80 -4.32 -17.36
C ARG A 48 -8.21 -4.16 -18.75
N GLN A 49 -7.20 -3.29 -18.87
CA GLN A 49 -6.50 -3.02 -20.12
C GLN A 49 -5.00 -3.01 -19.88
N MET A 50 -4.25 -3.71 -20.74
CA MET A 50 -2.77 -3.71 -20.68
C MET A 50 -2.21 -2.41 -21.27
N ALA A 51 -1.18 -1.88 -20.63
CA ALA A 51 -0.47 -0.69 -21.07
C ALA A 51 1.02 -0.79 -20.73
N ILE A 52 1.82 0.01 -21.43
CA ILE A 52 3.24 0.19 -21.14
C ILE A 52 3.49 1.68 -20.95
N SER A 53 4.09 2.04 -19.83
CA SER A 53 4.38 3.44 -19.50
C SER A 53 5.82 3.60 -19.01
N SER A 54 6.38 4.79 -19.18
CA SER A 54 7.62 5.14 -18.52
C SER A 54 7.41 5.28 -17.01
N PHE A 55 8.40 4.89 -16.22
CA PHE A 55 8.32 5.02 -14.75
C PHE A 55 8.13 6.47 -14.30
N VAL A 56 8.56 7.45 -15.12
CA VAL A 56 8.38 8.87 -14.80
C VAL A 56 6.92 9.32 -14.85
N ASP A 57 6.09 8.60 -15.58
CA ASP A 57 4.65 8.88 -15.73
C ASP A 57 3.80 8.15 -14.67
N MET A 58 4.43 7.32 -13.86
CA MET A 58 3.78 6.53 -12.83
C MET A 58 4.06 7.11 -11.45
N SER A 59 3.14 6.88 -10.53
CA SER A 59 3.23 7.34 -9.15
C SER A 59 2.83 6.24 -8.18
N PRO A 60 3.33 6.26 -6.94
CA PRO A 60 2.83 5.38 -5.90
C PRO A 60 1.33 5.60 -5.67
N TYR A 61 0.60 4.53 -5.45
CA TYR A 61 -0.80 4.66 -5.03
C TYR A 61 -0.83 5.03 -3.55
N PRO A 62 -1.38 6.19 -3.18
CA PRO A 62 -1.30 6.68 -1.79
C PRO A 62 -2.14 5.84 -0.83
N LEU A 63 -1.64 5.70 0.39
CA LEU A 63 -2.44 5.16 1.49
C LEU A 63 -3.46 6.20 1.97
N SER A 64 -4.56 5.72 2.52
CA SER A 64 -5.53 6.56 3.21
C SER A 64 -6.23 5.76 4.32
N VAL A 65 -6.80 6.46 5.27
CA VAL A 65 -7.59 5.84 6.34
C VAL A 65 -8.79 5.09 5.75
N GLU A 66 -9.45 5.67 4.77
CA GLU A 66 -10.61 5.09 4.09
C GLU A 66 -10.24 3.78 3.40
N LEU A 67 -9.11 3.76 2.69
CA LEU A 67 -8.61 2.55 2.03
C LEU A 67 -8.30 1.45 3.05
N LEU A 68 -7.63 1.79 4.13
CA LEU A 68 -7.28 0.84 5.17
C LEU A 68 -8.53 0.26 5.84
N LYS A 69 -9.52 1.09 6.16
CA LYS A 69 -10.79 0.62 6.71
C LYS A 69 -11.54 -0.30 5.75
N ALA A 70 -11.53 0.01 4.46
CA ALA A 70 -12.12 -0.85 3.43
C ALA A 70 -11.44 -2.21 3.33
N ASN A 71 -10.18 -2.30 3.76
CA ASN A 71 -9.41 -3.55 3.81
C ASN A 71 -9.40 -4.21 5.20
N GLY A 72 -10.31 -3.82 6.09
CA GLY A 72 -10.51 -4.47 7.38
C GLY A 72 -9.68 -3.91 8.54
N TRP A 73 -8.91 -2.85 8.32
CA TRP A 73 -8.17 -2.18 9.39
C TRP A 73 -9.13 -1.35 10.25
N GLN A 74 -8.92 -1.34 11.56
CA GLN A 74 -9.80 -0.68 12.51
C GLN A 74 -9.03 0.11 13.54
N TYR A 75 -9.59 1.24 13.99
CA TYR A 75 -9.07 1.98 15.12
C TYR A 75 -9.22 1.18 16.41
N SER A 76 -8.30 1.39 17.34
CA SER A 76 -8.39 0.83 18.68
C SER A 76 -9.62 1.39 19.43
N LEU A 77 -10.25 0.54 20.25
CA LEU A 77 -11.42 0.90 21.05
C LEU A 77 -11.10 1.87 22.20
N ASP A 78 -9.84 1.96 22.61
CA ASP A 78 -9.41 2.81 23.73
C ASP A 78 -9.04 4.24 23.29
N GLY A 79 -9.37 4.64 22.08
CA GLY A 79 -9.21 6.00 21.58
C GLY A 79 -7.81 6.35 21.12
N GLU A 80 -6.88 5.41 21.04
CA GLU A 80 -5.58 5.63 20.43
C GLU A 80 -5.73 5.86 18.92
N ASN A 81 -4.96 6.79 18.37
CA ASN A 81 -4.95 7.08 16.93
C ASN A 81 -4.07 6.09 16.18
N VAL A 82 -4.44 4.82 16.24
CA VAL A 82 -3.74 3.71 15.59
C VAL A 82 -4.73 2.81 14.89
N LEU A 83 -4.49 2.52 13.61
CA LEU A 83 -5.25 1.54 12.85
C LEU A 83 -4.59 0.17 12.98
N PHE A 84 -5.33 -0.83 13.41
CA PHE A 84 -4.84 -2.19 13.61
C PHE A 84 -5.33 -3.15 12.54
N GLY A 85 -4.39 -3.95 12.02
CA GLY A 85 -4.66 -5.14 11.22
C GLY A 85 -4.21 -6.37 11.99
N GLU A 86 -5.12 -7.29 12.24
CA GLU A 86 -4.83 -8.54 12.95
C GLU A 86 -4.50 -9.67 11.99
N PHE A 87 -3.30 -10.21 12.09
CA PHE A 87 -2.77 -11.22 11.19
C PHE A 87 -2.12 -12.36 11.99
N LYS A 88 -2.86 -13.03 12.84
CA LYS A 88 -2.33 -14.08 13.73
C LYS A 88 -1.06 -14.79 13.21
N PRO A 89 0.02 -14.86 14.00
CA PRO A 89 0.12 -14.52 15.43
C PRO A 89 0.58 -13.09 15.73
N ILE A 90 0.61 -12.19 14.76
CA ILE A 90 1.07 -10.81 14.93
C ILE A 90 -0.05 -9.81 14.65
N THR A 91 0.09 -8.63 15.22
CA THR A 91 -0.76 -7.48 14.93
C THR A 91 0.11 -6.35 14.41
N ILE A 92 -0.30 -5.71 13.32
CA ILE A 92 0.36 -4.54 12.77
C ILE A 92 -0.51 -3.33 13.05
N GLY A 93 0.08 -2.29 13.62
CA GLY A 93 -0.56 -0.99 13.80
C GLY A 93 0.00 0.01 12.80
N LEU A 94 -0.83 0.91 12.32
CA LEU A 94 -0.45 2.03 11.47
C LEU A 94 -0.85 3.31 12.17
N ILE A 95 0.15 4.12 12.55
CA ILE A 95 -0.06 5.42 13.20
C ILE A 95 -0.09 6.49 12.12
N PRO A 96 -1.23 7.18 11.90
CA PRO A 96 -1.30 8.26 10.93
C PRO A 96 -0.30 9.37 11.24
N SER A 97 0.38 9.86 10.21
CA SER A 97 1.26 11.03 10.33
C SER A 97 0.45 12.29 10.66
N ALA A 98 1.03 13.17 11.47
CA ALA A 98 0.46 14.48 11.73
C ALA A 98 0.64 15.46 10.54
N GLU A 99 1.57 15.16 9.64
CA GLU A 99 1.93 16.04 8.53
C GLU A 99 1.19 15.70 7.22
N PHE A 100 0.99 14.40 6.94
CA PHE A 100 0.45 13.93 5.67
C PHE A 100 -0.64 12.88 5.85
N ASP A 101 -1.75 13.05 5.16
CA ASP A 101 -2.90 12.14 5.20
C ASP A 101 -2.61 10.74 4.64
N TYR A 102 -1.57 10.62 3.83
CA TYR A 102 -1.17 9.37 3.17
C TYR A 102 0.01 8.67 3.83
N ALA A 103 0.62 9.27 4.85
CA ALA A 103 1.80 8.74 5.52
C ALA A 103 1.43 8.07 6.85
N PHE A 104 2.03 6.93 7.11
CA PHE A 104 1.77 6.12 8.30
C PHE A 104 3.08 5.56 8.86
N ASN A 105 3.17 5.50 10.17
CA ASN A 105 4.28 4.86 10.86
C ASN A 105 3.85 3.47 11.32
N PRO A 106 4.38 2.40 10.70
CA PRO A 106 4.02 1.04 11.10
C PRO A 106 4.64 0.68 12.44
N ILE A 107 3.87 -0.06 13.23
CA ILE A 107 4.35 -0.69 14.45
C ILE A 107 3.99 -2.18 14.44
N LEU A 108 4.92 -3.01 14.86
CA LEU A 108 4.71 -4.44 15.01
C LEU A 108 4.42 -4.74 16.47
N LEU A 109 3.30 -5.41 16.73
CA LEU A 109 2.89 -5.83 18.06
C LEU A 109 3.00 -7.35 18.18
N PRO A 110 3.79 -7.85 19.14
CA PRO A 110 3.94 -9.30 19.32
C PRO A 110 2.65 -9.93 19.86
N GLY A 111 2.27 -11.06 19.29
CA GLY A 111 1.11 -11.82 19.73
C GLY A 111 -0.19 -11.05 19.61
N CYS A 112 -1.03 -11.12 20.62
CA CYS A 112 -2.32 -10.43 20.71
C CYS A 112 -2.24 -9.09 21.43
N SER A 113 -1.03 -8.60 21.74
CA SER A 113 -0.86 -7.32 22.42
C SER A 113 -1.28 -6.16 21.51
N LYS A 114 -2.03 -5.21 22.06
CA LYS A 114 -2.37 -3.94 21.41
C LYS A 114 -1.77 -2.76 22.17
N ARG A 115 -0.71 -3.02 22.94
CA ARG A 115 -0.05 -2.00 23.75
C ARG A 115 1.11 -1.40 22.98
N LYS A 116 1.05 -0.11 22.74
CA LYS A 116 2.06 0.64 22.00
C LYS A 116 3.47 0.50 22.61
N ARG A 117 3.57 0.32 23.95
CA ARG A 117 4.85 0.11 24.65
C ARG A 117 5.57 -1.18 24.26
N ASP A 118 4.83 -2.19 23.79
CA ASP A 118 5.38 -3.49 23.37
C ASP A 118 5.72 -3.51 21.88
N ALA A 119 5.55 -2.39 21.20
CA ALA A 119 5.67 -2.29 19.75
C ALA A 119 7.11 -2.14 19.28
N ILE A 120 7.41 -2.75 18.14
CA ILE A 120 8.61 -2.47 17.37
C ILE A 120 8.24 -1.44 16.32
N PHE A 121 8.88 -0.26 16.38
CA PHE A 121 8.65 0.83 15.43
C PHE A 121 9.42 0.59 14.15
N MET A 122 8.75 0.86 13.01
CA MET A 122 9.32 0.79 11.68
C MET A 122 9.33 2.19 11.04
N TYR A 123 10.01 2.33 9.91
CA TYR A 123 10.04 3.60 9.19
C TYR A 123 8.71 3.88 8.48
N GLU A 124 8.46 5.16 8.27
CA GLU A 124 7.24 5.66 7.63
C GLU A 124 7.01 5.07 6.23
N ILE A 125 5.75 4.75 5.95
CA ILE A 125 5.29 4.30 4.64
C ILE A 125 4.22 5.26 4.11
N GLU A 126 4.14 5.43 2.80
CA GLU A 126 3.27 6.41 2.17
C GLU A 126 2.37 5.81 1.07
N SER A 127 2.60 4.57 0.71
CA SER A 127 1.95 3.97 -0.45
C SER A 127 1.49 2.53 -0.21
N VAL A 128 0.53 2.11 -1.04
CA VAL A 128 0.01 0.74 -1.02
C VAL A 128 1.11 -0.28 -1.29
N HIS A 129 2.02 -0.03 -2.23
CA HIS A 129 3.08 -1.01 -2.52
C HIS A 129 4.08 -1.15 -1.37
N GLU A 130 4.36 -0.08 -0.63
CA GLU A 130 5.20 -0.16 0.58
C GLU A 130 4.52 -0.97 1.68
N LEU A 131 3.23 -0.74 1.92
CA LEU A 131 2.46 -1.55 2.86
C LEU A 131 2.42 -3.02 2.43
N GLN A 132 2.17 -3.28 1.15
CA GLN A 132 2.15 -4.64 0.62
C GLN A 132 3.51 -5.33 0.79
N ALA A 133 4.61 -4.61 0.57
CA ALA A 133 5.95 -5.13 0.80
C ALA A 133 6.18 -5.52 2.26
N LEU A 134 5.69 -4.70 3.19
CA LEU A 134 5.75 -4.97 4.63
C LEU A 134 4.98 -6.24 4.99
N LEU A 135 3.75 -6.38 4.50
CA LEU A 135 2.91 -7.55 4.74
C LEU A 135 3.55 -8.83 4.17
N ASP A 136 4.10 -8.77 2.97
CA ASP A 136 4.75 -9.90 2.32
C ASP A 136 6.05 -10.29 3.00
N MET A 137 6.81 -9.34 3.53
CA MET A 137 8.02 -9.60 4.31
C MET A 137 7.74 -10.46 5.55
N TRP A 138 6.59 -10.26 6.18
CA TRP A 138 6.14 -11.05 7.33
C TRP A 138 5.35 -12.29 6.92
N ARG A 139 5.30 -12.61 5.62
CA ARG A 139 4.58 -13.76 5.06
C ARG A 139 3.10 -13.79 5.42
N LEU A 140 2.52 -12.63 5.55
CA LEU A 140 1.10 -12.46 5.80
C LEU A 140 0.38 -12.48 4.44
N ASN A 141 -0.22 -13.55 4.08
CA ASN A 141 -0.86 -13.75 2.78
C ASN A 141 -2.10 -12.86 2.60
N VAL A 142 -1.90 -11.55 2.67
CA VAL A 142 -2.93 -10.52 2.59
C VAL A 142 -2.64 -9.59 1.43
N LYS A 143 -3.66 -9.27 0.64
CA LYS A 143 -3.59 -8.32 -0.47
C LYS A 143 -4.42 -7.08 -0.17
N ILE A 144 -3.80 -5.90 -0.28
CA ILE A 144 -4.51 -4.62 -0.17
C ILE A 144 -5.22 -4.36 -1.49
N LYS A 145 -6.52 -4.06 -1.42
CA LYS A 145 -7.37 -3.81 -2.59
C LYS A 145 -7.79 -2.34 -2.58
N PRO A 146 -7.32 -1.56 -3.57
CA PRO A 146 -7.74 -0.16 -3.71
C PRO A 146 -9.20 0.01 -4.06
#